data_08904bb1f6bb0a70f218374d30643efd
#
_entry.id   08904bb1f6bb0a70f218374d30643efd
#
_cell.length_a   1.000
_cell.length_b   1.000
_cell.length_c   1.000
_cell.angle_alpha   90.00
_cell.angle_beta   90.00
_cell.angle_gamma   90.00
#
_symmetry.space_group_name_H-M   'P 1'
#
loop_
_entity.id
_entity.type
_entity.pdbx_description
1 polymer ?
#
loop_
_entity_poly.entity_id
_entity_poly.type
_entity_poly.pdbx_seq_one_letter_code
_entity_poly.pdbx_strand_id
1 'polypeptide(L)'
;MNPKQPADSPRKPSQVLKRSINIAGHKTSVSLEDAFWGALREIAATRKIPLSDLVSTIDNERQHLNLSSAIRLFVLEYYRGPVSNPPARR
;
A
#
# COMPACT_ATOMS: atom_id res chain seq x y z
N MET A 1 -22.84 -10.73 18.60
CA MET A 1 -22.51 -10.74 18.28
C MET A 1 -22.08 -10.60 17.68
N ASN A 2 -22.01 -10.77 17.72
CA ASN A 2 -21.61 -10.78 17.16
C ASN A 2 -21.08 -10.81 16.61
N PRO A 3 -21.33 -10.68 16.74
CA PRO A 3 -20.84 -10.95 16.16
C PRO A 3 -20.05 -11.01 15.75
N LYS A 4 -20.04 -11.14 15.90
CA LYS A 4 -19.34 -11.42 15.53
C LYS A 4 -18.62 -11.59 14.94
N GLN A 5 -18.49 -11.70 15.00
CA GLN A 5 -17.83 -11.96 14.43
C GLN A 5 -17.15 -12.41 14.08
N PRO A 6 -17.11 -12.44 14.39
CA PRO A 6 -16.22 -13.28 14.27
C PRO A 6 -15.43 -13.67 13.31
N ALA A 7 -15.47 -14.43 13.32
CA ALA A 7 -14.63 -15.10 12.63
C ALA A 7 -14.22 -14.39 11.63
N ASP A 8 -14.90 -14.09 11.24
CA ASP A 8 -14.52 -13.24 10.50
C ASP A 8 -14.18 -12.16 11.25
N SER A 9 -13.56 -12.34 12.29
CA SER A 9 -13.08 -11.27 13.02
C SER A 9 -12.35 -10.41 12.12
N PRO A 10 -12.65 -9.20 12.09
CA PRO A 10 -12.01 -8.29 11.19
C PRO A 10 -10.56 -8.12 11.56
N ARG A 11 -9.75 -7.96 10.56
CA ARG A 11 -8.37 -7.66 10.81
C ARG A 11 -8.25 -6.25 11.34
N LYS A 12 -7.27 -6.04 12.20
CA LYS A 12 -7.02 -4.71 12.70
C LYS A 12 -6.21 -3.94 11.68
N PRO A 13 -6.44 -2.64 11.56
CA PRO A 13 -5.69 -1.85 10.57
C PRO A 13 -4.18 -1.92 10.76
N SER A 14 -3.73 -2.11 11.99
CA SER A 14 -2.30 -2.19 12.26
C SER A 14 -1.73 -3.59 12.11
N GLN A 15 -2.57 -4.58 11.80
CA GLN A 15 -2.06 -5.94 11.64
C GLN A 15 -1.25 -6.04 10.37
N VAL A 16 -0.04 -6.58 10.47
CA VAL A 16 0.84 -6.74 9.33
C VAL A 16 0.49 -8.02 8.61
N LEU A 17 0.26 -7.91 7.32
CA LEU A 17 -0.08 -9.05 6.48
C LEU A 17 0.94 -9.21 5.38
N LYS A 18 1.35 -10.45 5.16
CA LYS A 18 2.33 -10.77 4.12
C LYS A 18 1.59 -11.30 2.92
N ARG A 19 1.81 -10.69 1.77
CA ARG A 19 1.16 -11.13 0.54
C ARG A 19 2.18 -11.27 -0.56
N SER A 20 1.90 -12.18 -1.49
CA SER A 20 2.75 -12.37 -2.67
C SER A 20 2.20 -11.53 -3.80
N ILE A 21 3.06 -10.79 -4.47
CA ILE A 21 2.68 -9.95 -5.58
C ILE A 21 3.65 -10.19 -6.72
N ASN A 22 3.13 -10.26 -7.94
CA ASN A 22 3.99 -10.36 -9.11
C ASN A 22 4.50 -8.97 -9.47
N ILE A 23 5.81 -8.82 -9.50
CA ILE A 23 6.44 -7.56 -9.86
C ILE A 23 7.43 -7.88 -10.96
N ALA A 24 7.19 -7.33 -12.15
CA ALA A 24 8.08 -7.53 -13.30
C ALA A 24 8.33 -9.02 -13.57
N GLY A 25 7.31 -9.83 -13.43
CA GLY A 25 7.41 -11.25 -13.72
C GLY A 25 7.94 -12.10 -12.56
N HIS A 26 8.26 -11.48 -11.43
CA HIS A 26 8.75 -12.20 -10.28
C HIS A 26 7.76 -12.13 -9.12
N LYS A 27 7.60 -13.23 -8.43
CA LYS A 27 6.73 -13.25 -7.27
C LYS A 27 7.53 -12.76 -6.06
N THR A 28 7.05 -11.73 -5.43
CA THR A 28 7.74 -11.09 -4.31
C THR A 28 6.81 -11.05 -3.11
N SER A 29 7.33 -11.37 -1.94
CA SER A 29 6.54 -11.28 -0.71
C SER A 29 6.70 -9.88 -0.11
N VAL A 30 5.58 -9.28 0.23
CA VAL A 30 5.58 -7.94 0.81
C VAL A 30 4.75 -7.96 2.07
N SER A 31 5.30 -7.42 3.14
CA SER A 31 4.60 -7.34 4.42
C SER A 31 4.22 -5.89 4.68
N LEU A 32 2.92 -5.65 4.88
CA LEU A 32 2.40 -4.32 5.14
C LEU A 32 1.24 -4.41 6.10
N GLU A 33 1.05 -3.36 6.85
CA GLU A 33 -0.13 -3.26 7.68
C GLU A 33 -1.38 -3.30 6.82
N ASP A 34 -2.43 -3.88 7.34
CA ASP A 34 -3.68 -4.04 6.59
C ASP A 34 -4.19 -2.70 6.05
N ALA A 35 -4.04 -1.63 6.82
CA ALA A 35 -4.48 -0.32 6.36
C ALA A 35 -3.76 0.12 5.10
N PHE A 36 -2.47 -0.21 4.98
CA PHE A 36 -1.72 0.15 3.77
C PHE A 36 -2.12 -0.71 2.59
N TRP A 37 -2.44 -1.99 2.82
CA TRP A 37 -2.95 -2.82 1.74
C TRP A 37 -4.27 -2.27 1.21
N GLY A 38 -5.15 -1.85 2.11
CA GLY A 38 -6.43 -1.25 1.71
C GLY A 38 -6.23 0.02 0.93
N ALA A 39 -5.31 0.88 1.39
CA ALA A 39 -5.02 2.13 0.69
C ALA A 39 -4.47 1.86 -0.71
N LEU A 40 -3.57 0.89 -0.84
CA LEU A 40 -3.04 0.56 -2.16
C LEU A 40 -4.13 0.10 -3.10
N ARG A 41 -5.03 -0.74 -2.62
CA ARG A 41 -6.13 -1.21 -3.47
C ARG A 41 -7.01 -0.06 -3.92
N GLU A 42 -7.27 0.90 -3.03
CA GLU A 42 -8.08 2.06 -3.37
C GLU A 42 -7.40 2.92 -4.42
N ILE A 43 -6.10 3.14 -4.26
CA ILE A 43 -5.35 3.95 -5.20
C ILE A 43 -5.32 3.28 -6.57
N ALA A 44 -5.08 1.97 -6.59
CA ALA A 44 -5.05 1.23 -7.85
C ALA A 44 -6.40 1.30 -8.54
N ALA A 45 -7.48 1.14 -7.77
CA ALA A 45 -8.81 1.22 -8.34
C ALA A 45 -9.10 2.61 -8.90
N THR A 46 -8.68 3.65 -8.19
CA THR A 46 -8.86 5.02 -8.66
C THR A 46 -8.11 5.26 -9.96
N ARG A 47 -6.93 4.68 -10.10
CA ARG A 47 -6.13 4.82 -11.30
C ARG A 47 -6.50 3.82 -12.37
N LYS A 48 -7.38 2.88 -12.04
CA LYS A 48 -7.86 1.84 -12.97
C LYS A 48 -6.72 0.98 -13.48
N ILE A 49 -5.84 0.61 -12.59
CA ILE A 49 -4.73 -0.29 -12.90
C ILE A 49 -4.71 -1.44 -11.90
N PRO A 50 -4.13 -2.58 -12.28
CA PRO A 50 -3.98 -3.68 -11.34
C PRO A 50 -3.08 -3.30 -10.18
N LEU A 51 -3.31 -3.91 -9.04
CA LEU A 51 -2.48 -3.66 -7.87
C LEU A 51 -1.01 -3.98 -8.15
N SER A 52 -0.75 -5.06 -8.88
CA SER A 52 0.62 -5.43 -9.19
C SER A 52 1.33 -4.35 -10.02
N ASP A 53 0.60 -3.68 -10.91
CA ASP A 53 1.19 -2.61 -11.70
C ASP A 53 1.55 -1.42 -10.81
N LEU A 54 0.69 -1.10 -9.87
CA LEU A 54 0.98 0.00 -8.95
C LEU A 54 2.21 -0.31 -8.11
N VAL A 55 2.28 -1.52 -7.56
CA VAL A 55 3.41 -1.91 -6.74
C VAL A 55 4.69 -1.95 -7.57
N SER A 56 4.59 -2.39 -8.82
CA SER A 56 5.75 -2.42 -9.70
C SER A 56 6.29 -1.01 -9.95
N THR A 57 5.42 -0.04 -10.12
CA THR A 57 5.84 1.35 -10.29
C THR A 57 6.56 1.85 -9.04
N ILE A 58 6.01 1.54 -7.87
CA ILE A 58 6.63 1.93 -6.62
C ILE A 58 7.99 1.28 -6.47
N ASP A 59 8.09 0.00 -6.84
CA ASP A 59 9.34 -0.73 -6.74
C ASP A 59 10.42 -0.11 -7.62
N ASN A 60 10.04 0.32 -8.81
CA ASN A 60 11.00 0.94 -9.71
C ASN A 60 11.53 2.26 -9.18
N GLU A 61 10.75 2.94 -8.36
CA GLU A 61 11.13 4.26 -7.88
C GLU A 61 11.69 4.28 -6.47
N ARG A 62 11.80 3.13 -5.84
CA ARG A 62 12.11 3.12 -4.41
C ARG A 62 13.55 3.42 -4.05
N GLN A 63 14.43 3.38 -4.99
CA GLN A 63 15.84 3.70 -4.75
C GLN A 63 16.42 2.83 -3.64
N HIS A 64 16.84 3.44 -2.53
CA HIS A 64 17.48 2.70 -1.44
C HIS A 64 16.49 2.16 -0.42
N LEU A 65 15.23 2.50 -0.52
CA LEU A 65 14.25 2.06 0.46
C LEU A 65 13.86 0.61 0.19
N ASN A 66 13.53 -0.13 1.24
CA ASN A 66 12.93 -1.42 0.99
C ASN A 66 11.51 -1.19 0.49
N LEU A 67 10.92 -2.21 -0.11
CA LEU A 67 9.65 -2.03 -0.78
C LEU A 67 8.52 -1.65 0.17
N SER A 68 8.47 -2.24 1.35
CA SER A 68 7.43 -1.90 2.31
C SER A 68 7.50 -0.43 2.72
N SER A 69 8.70 0.07 2.95
CA SER A 69 8.87 1.49 3.29
C SER A 69 8.49 2.38 2.13
N ALA A 70 8.88 1.99 0.92
CA ALA A 70 8.54 2.77 -0.26
C ALA A 70 7.03 2.84 -0.45
N ILE A 71 6.32 1.74 -0.21
CA ILE A 71 4.87 1.71 -0.32
C ILE A 71 4.24 2.63 0.71
N ARG A 72 4.72 2.58 1.96
CA ARG A 72 4.16 3.43 3.01
C ARG A 72 4.33 4.90 2.66
N LEU A 73 5.50 5.27 2.16
CA LEU A 73 5.74 6.65 1.77
C LEU A 73 4.87 7.06 0.59
N PHE A 74 4.71 6.15 -0.37
CA PHE A 74 3.86 6.43 -1.52
C PHE A 74 2.42 6.70 -1.08
N VAL A 75 1.89 5.87 -0.19
CA VAL A 75 0.53 6.02 0.30
C VAL A 75 0.39 7.33 1.05
N LEU A 76 1.35 7.63 1.91
CA LEU A 76 1.31 8.87 2.67
C LEU A 76 1.30 10.08 1.74
N GLU A 77 2.18 10.09 0.75
CA GLU A 77 2.25 11.20 -0.19
C GLU A 77 0.96 11.32 -1.00
N TYR A 78 0.39 10.20 -1.38
CA TYR A 78 -0.83 10.21 -2.16
C TYR A 78 -1.97 10.91 -1.39
N TYR A 79 -2.11 10.58 -0.11
CA TYR A 79 -3.20 11.14 0.68
C TYR A 79 -2.91 12.53 1.21
N ARG A 80 -1.66 12.92 1.30
CA ARG A 80 -1.33 14.28 1.64
C ARG A 80 -1.62 15.22 0.47
N GLY A 81 -1.56 14.69 -0.72
CA GLY A 81 -1.96 15.41 -1.90
C GLY A 81 -0.88 16.36 -2.39
N PRO A 82 -0.98 16.74 -3.62
CA PRO A 82 -0.02 17.63 -4.21
C PRO A 82 -0.15 19.04 -3.67
N VAL A 83 -1.24 19.33 -3.07
CA VAL A 83 -1.47 20.61 -2.57
C VAL A 83 -0.61 20.99 -1.55
N SER A 84 -0.28 20.16 -0.90
CA SER A 84 0.50 20.60 0.16
C SER A 84 1.77 21.01 -0.26
N ASN A 85 1.67 21.42 -0.47
CA ASN A 85 2.59 21.67 -0.52
C ASN A 85 3.20 22.42 -0.50
N PRO A 86 3.34 22.84 -0.35
CA PRO A 86 3.87 23.49 -0.29
C PRO A 86 4.81 23.73 -0.09
N PRO A 87 4.93 24.00 -0.17
CA PRO A 87 5.70 24.27 0.07
C PRO A 87 6.47 24.30 0.59
N ALA A 88 6.42 24.30 0.92
CA ALA A 88 6.95 24.35 1.38
C ALA A 88 7.58 24.08 2.00
N ARG A 89 7.78 23.86 2.16
CA ARG A 89 8.37 23.53 2.77
C ARG A 89 9.19 23.55 2.87
N ARG A 90 9.46 23.79 2.83
CA ARG A 90 10.16 23.72 2.99
C ARG A 90 10.67 23.87 3.00
#